data_90942220693b81ce3d2ecd844b9057b8
#
_entry.id   90942220693b81ce3d2ecd844b9057b8
#
_cell.length_a   1.000
_cell.length_b   1.000
_cell.length_c   1.000
_cell.angle_alpha   90.00
_cell.angle_beta   90.00
_cell.angle_gamma   90.00
#
_symmetry.space_group_name_H-M   'P 1'
#
loop_
_entity.id
_entity.type
_entity.pdbx_description
1 polymer ?
#
loop_
_entity_poly.entity_id
_entity_poly.type
_entity_poly.pdbx_seq_one_letter_code
_entity_poly.pdbx_strand_id
1 'polypeptide(L)'
;FCRPEMLRTMKKIFILLFLGAGVSAAAQTPFADCFFDKTMRFDYYHAGDSRSEEYFFDALKEEPYWAGSKVSLVDTTGYGNQFFRIVDRASGREIYSRGFCTLFNEWQSTPEADSVRRSYPESVVFPYPKRPCRIEIFTRNGKGRFEKRFSQNIDPDSYFIERFTPRCETFEVMYSGNSAQRVDIVLLPEGYGAGERAKFESACRTFADEFFSYSPYKENAARFNVRAVWAPSDDSGVTIPGENVWRNTACGASFYTFDSERYQMVTDFQRLRDMAAHVPYDYIYVLSKIGRAHV
;
A
#
# COMPACT_ATOMS: atom_id res chain seq x y z
N PHE A 1 13.02 50.71 -71.74
CA PHE A 1 12.58 51.98 -71.10
C PHE A 1 11.95 51.72 -69.76
N CYS A 2 12.50 52.43 -68.82
CA CYS A 2 11.97 52.79 -67.51
C CYS A 2 12.55 52.01 -66.31
N ARG A 3 13.10 52.83 -65.49
CA ARG A 3 13.89 52.59 -64.28
C ARG A 3 13.12 52.00 -63.12
N PRO A 4 13.83 51.40 -62.17
CA PRO A 4 13.25 50.78 -60.94
C PRO A 4 13.16 51.82 -59.82
N GLU A 5 12.05 51.85 -59.13
CA GLU A 5 11.91 52.59 -57.89
C GLU A 5 12.10 51.70 -56.65
N MET A 6 12.75 52.26 -55.70
CA MET A 6 13.21 51.76 -54.44
C MET A 6 12.12 51.11 -53.58
N LEU A 7 12.33 49.88 -53.25
CA LEU A 7 11.61 49.23 -52.14
C LEU A 7 12.29 49.60 -50.83
N ARG A 8 11.63 50.46 -50.04
CA ARG A 8 11.96 50.69 -48.64
C ARG A 8 11.56 49.49 -47.82
N THR A 9 12.54 48.77 -47.30
CA THR A 9 12.38 47.67 -46.38
C THR A 9 11.94 48.19 -44.99
N MET A 10 10.68 48.09 -44.67
CA MET A 10 10.20 48.23 -43.29
C MET A 10 10.45 46.94 -42.55
N LYS A 11 11.48 46.92 -41.71
CA LYS A 11 11.69 45.85 -40.72
C LYS A 11 10.58 45.96 -39.66
N LYS A 12 9.57 45.10 -39.78
CA LYS A 12 8.62 44.88 -38.69
C LYS A 12 9.33 44.02 -37.64
N ILE A 13 9.74 44.61 -36.57
CA ILE A 13 10.18 43.92 -35.33
C ILE A 13 8.95 43.29 -34.72
N PHE A 14 8.79 41.98 -34.85
CA PHE A 14 7.84 41.20 -34.06
C PHE A 14 8.47 40.97 -32.69
N ILE A 15 8.05 41.77 -31.70
CA ILE A 15 8.31 41.47 -30.30
C ILE A 15 7.37 40.36 -29.92
N LEU A 16 7.89 39.11 -29.91
CA LEU A 16 7.20 37.97 -29.29
C LEU A 16 7.26 38.17 -27.78
N LEU A 17 6.18 38.71 -27.19
CA LEU A 17 5.96 38.60 -25.75
C LEU A 17 5.70 37.13 -25.43
N PHE A 18 6.73 36.40 -24.98
CA PHE A 18 6.56 35.17 -24.25
C PHE A 18 5.90 35.48 -22.92
N LEU A 19 4.58 35.45 -22.87
CA LEU A 19 3.85 35.23 -21.62
C LEU A 19 4.23 33.83 -21.13
N GLY A 20 5.32 33.74 -20.38
CA GLY A 20 5.64 32.59 -19.57
C GLY A 20 4.50 32.38 -18.59
N ALA A 21 3.52 31.53 -18.94
CA ALA A 21 2.68 30.92 -17.95
C ALA A 21 3.61 30.11 -17.04
N GLY A 22 4.07 30.73 -15.98
CA GLY A 22 4.77 30.05 -14.90
C GLY A 22 3.80 29.02 -14.35
N VAL A 23 3.94 27.78 -14.78
CA VAL A 23 3.41 26.65 -14.05
C VAL A 23 4.14 26.72 -12.71
N SER A 24 3.51 27.35 -11.71
CA SER A 24 3.92 27.21 -10.32
C SER A 24 3.80 25.73 -10.00
N ALA A 25 4.90 25.00 -10.18
CA ALA A 25 5.06 23.72 -9.53
C ALA A 25 4.87 24.04 -8.03
N ALA A 26 3.74 23.71 -7.47
CA ALA A 26 3.50 23.85 -6.05
C ALA A 26 4.66 23.12 -5.37
N ALA A 27 5.55 23.87 -4.73
CA ALA A 27 6.72 23.33 -4.08
C ALA A 27 6.23 22.26 -3.10
N GLN A 28 6.63 21.02 -3.33
CA GLN A 28 6.26 19.92 -2.49
C GLN A 28 6.80 20.21 -1.08
N THR A 29 5.92 20.17 -0.08
CA THR A 29 6.34 20.43 1.30
C THR A 29 7.36 19.37 1.71
N PRO A 30 8.52 19.77 2.28
CA PRO A 30 9.51 18.79 2.71
C PRO A 30 8.91 17.79 3.71
N PHE A 31 9.31 16.52 3.61
CA PHE A 31 8.86 15.47 4.51
C PHE A 31 8.97 15.87 5.98
N ALA A 32 10.13 16.39 6.34
CA ALA A 32 10.46 16.77 7.72
C ALA A 32 9.54 17.88 8.31
N ASP A 33 8.89 18.69 7.47
CA ASP A 33 7.98 19.73 7.94
C ASP A 33 6.59 19.19 8.32
N CYS A 34 6.19 18.08 7.69
CA CYS A 34 4.86 17.51 7.87
C CYS A 34 4.85 16.23 8.71
N PHE A 35 5.94 15.46 8.69
CA PHE A 35 5.92 14.08 9.17
C PHE A 35 7.08 13.73 10.09
N PHE A 36 6.83 12.79 11.00
CA PHE A 36 7.85 12.03 11.69
C PHE A 36 8.26 10.81 10.85
N ASP A 37 9.47 10.28 11.11
CA ASP A 37 10.01 9.10 10.43
C ASP A 37 9.47 7.80 11.03
N LYS A 38 8.17 7.68 11.04
CA LYS A 38 7.37 6.52 11.47
C LYS A 38 6.04 6.52 10.73
N THR A 39 5.27 5.47 10.85
CA THR A 39 4.01 5.28 10.11
C THR A 39 2.80 5.57 10.99
N MET A 40 1.81 6.23 10.43
CA MET A 40 0.43 6.21 10.88
C MET A 40 -0.33 5.21 10.03
N ARG A 41 -0.96 4.22 10.66
CA ARG A 41 -1.89 3.30 10.02
C ARG A 41 -3.32 3.69 10.38
N PHE A 42 -4.15 3.76 9.36
CA PHE A 42 -5.58 4.01 9.48
C PHE A 42 -6.32 2.71 9.15
N ASP A 43 -6.89 2.08 10.16
CA ASP A 43 -7.67 0.85 10.05
C ASP A 43 -9.15 1.20 9.89
N TYR A 44 -9.82 0.51 8.98
CA TYR A 44 -11.24 0.71 8.68
C TYR A 44 -11.89 -0.57 8.18
N TYR A 45 -13.20 -0.63 8.25
CA TYR A 45 -13.98 -1.65 7.55
C TYR A 45 -14.52 -1.09 6.25
N HIS A 46 -14.29 -1.80 5.14
CA HIS A 46 -14.88 -1.54 3.85
C HIS A 46 -16.01 -2.52 3.63
N ALA A 47 -17.24 -2.05 3.55
CA ALA A 47 -18.45 -2.87 3.58
C ALA A 47 -19.41 -2.50 2.46
N GLY A 48 -20.26 -3.45 2.06
CA GLY A 48 -21.26 -3.20 1.05
C GLY A 48 -21.72 -4.43 0.30
N ASP A 49 -22.19 -4.21 -0.93
CA ASP A 49 -22.65 -5.21 -1.89
C ASP A 49 -22.16 -4.83 -3.31
N SER A 50 -22.66 -5.49 -4.37
CA SER A 50 -22.28 -5.21 -5.75
C SER A 50 -22.58 -3.78 -6.22
N ARG A 51 -23.44 -3.02 -5.51
CA ARG A 51 -23.94 -1.70 -5.91
C ARG A 51 -23.61 -0.59 -4.94
N SER A 52 -23.23 -0.92 -3.71
CA SER A 52 -22.99 0.03 -2.63
C SER A 52 -21.68 -0.26 -1.91
N GLU A 53 -21.07 0.81 -1.39
CA GLU A 53 -19.89 0.72 -0.53
C GLU A 53 -20.01 1.72 0.61
N GLU A 54 -19.51 1.33 1.77
CA GLU A 54 -19.49 2.12 3.01
C GLU A 54 -18.15 1.92 3.70
N TYR A 55 -17.68 2.95 4.38
CA TYR A 55 -16.42 2.94 5.13
C TYR A 55 -16.70 3.24 6.59
N PHE A 56 -16.17 2.42 7.48
CA PHE A 56 -16.30 2.59 8.92
C PHE A 56 -14.92 2.65 9.56
N PHE A 57 -14.62 3.79 10.20
CA PHE A 57 -13.38 3.94 10.96
C PHE A 57 -13.31 2.90 12.08
N ASP A 58 -12.14 2.28 12.24
CA ASP A 58 -11.87 1.33 13.30
C ASP A 58 -10.82 1.90 14.26
N ALA A 59 -9.56 2.01 13.86
CA ALA A 59 -8.49 2.43 14.73
C ALA A 59 -7.41 3.27 14.01
N LEU A 60 -6.66 4.01 14.81
CA LEU A 60 -5.37 4.57 14.41
C LEU A 60 -4.27 3.82 15.15
N LYS A 61 -3.24 3.40 14.40
CA LYS A 61 -2.07 2.72 14.98
C LYS A 61 -0.78 3.41 14.56
N GLU A 62 0.15 3.48 15.50
CA GLU A 62 1.52 3.90 15.24
C GLU A 62 2.37 2.67 14.90
N GLU A 63 3.08 2.69 13.77
CA GLU A 63 4.11 1.71 13.44
C GLU A 63 5.49 2.39 13.49
N PRO A 64 6.54 1.67 13.93
CA PRO A 64 7.80 2.32 14.30
C PRO A 64 8.63 2.84 13.13
N TYR A 65 8.36 2.37 11.90
CA TYR A 65 9.18 2.67 10.73
C TYR A 65 8.34 3.26 9.60
N TRP A 66 8.92 4.24 8.89
CA TRP A 66 8.42 4.64 7.57
C TRP A 66 9.39 4.15 6.49
N ALA A 67 8.99 3.15 5.71
CA ALA A 67 9.79 2.60 4.61
C ALA A 67 9.61 3.39 3.30
N GLY A 68 8.43 4.00 3.12
CA GLY A 68 8.08 4.67 1.87
C GLY A 68 8.91 5.91 1.55
N SER A 69 8.71 6.44 0.33
CA SER A 69 9.43 7.63 -0.15
C SER A 69 9.24 8.84 0.74
N LYS A 70 10.34 9.57 1.00
CA LYS A 70 10.33 10.87 1.68
C LYS A 70 10.33 12.07 0.71
N VAL A 71 10.42 11.80 -0.59
CA VAL A 71 10.46 12.84 -1.63
C VAL A 71 9.27 12.77 -2.59
N SER A 72 8.66 11.60 -2.80
CA SER A 72 7.45 11.43 -3.62
C SER A 72 6.25 11.22 -2.69
N LEU A 73 5.74 12.31 -2.11
CA LEU A 73 4.68 12.26 -1.10
C LEU A 73 3.27 12.28 -1.72
N VAL A 74 3.10 12.97 -2.82
CA VAL A 74 1.82 13.11 -3.52
C VAL A 74 1.82 12.21 -4.75
N ASP A 75 0.76 11.43 -4.91
CA ASP A 75 0.59 10.54 -6.07
C ASP A 75 0.24 11.37 -7.31
N THR A 76 1.03 11.23 -8.35
CA THR A 76 0.83 11.86 -9.66
C THR A 76 0.39 10.85 -10.73
N THR A 77 0.31 9.57 -10.39
CA THR A 77 0.01 8.49 -11.35
C THR A 77 -1.48 8.22 -11.46
N GLY A 78 -2.21 8.37 -10.35
CA GLY A 78 -3.63 8.10 -10.27
C GLY A 78 -4.00 6.64 -10.56
N TYR A 79 -3.13 5.68 -10.25
CA TYR A 79 -3.43 4.26 -10.42
C TYR A 79 -4.34 3.73 -9.29
N GLY A 80 -4.98 2.57 -9.54
CA GLY A 80 -5.86 1.90 -8.59
C GLY A 80 -7.33 2.29 -8.72
N ASN A 81 -8.19 1.49 -8.11
CA ASN A 81 -9.63 1.75 -8.03
C ASN A 81 -9.99 2.64 -6.84
N GLN A 82 -9.12 2.69 -5.85
CA GLN A 82 -9.21 3.53 -4.67
C GLN A 82 -8.09 4.55 -4.67
N PHE A 83 -8.32 5.64 -3.97
CA PHE A 83 -7.33 6.68 -3.74
C PHE A 83 -7.55 7.27 -2.34
N PHE A 84 -6.50 7.56 -1.63
CA PHE A 84 -6.62 8.35 -0.41
C PHE A 84 -5.64 9.51 -0.41
N ARG A 85 -6.00 10.55 0.34
CA ARG A 85 -5.10 11.67 0.60
C ARG A 85 -5.17 12.12 2.06
N ILE A 86 -4.06 12.69 2.49
CA ILE A 86 -3.93 13.34 3.79
C ILE A 86 -3.85 14.84 3.56
N VAL A 87 -4.74 15.58 4.20
CA VAL A 87 -4.86 17.03 4.08
C VAL A 87 -4.53 17.66 5.43
N ASP A 88 -3.53 18.53 5.45
CA ASP A 88 -3.21 19.35 6.63
C ASP A 88 -4.39 20.28 6.95
N ARG A 89 -4.93 20.21 8.17
CA ARG A 89 -6.14 20.94 8.52
C ARG A 89 -5.95 22.46 8.60
N ALA A 90 -4.75 22.91 8.95
CA ALA A 90 -4.47 24.34 9.09
C ALA A 90 -4.35 25.04 7.74
N SER A 91 -3.68 24.40 6.78
CA SER A 91 -3.43 24.99 5.46
C SER A 91 -4.41 24.54 4.37
N GLY A 92 -5.15 23.44 4.59
CA GLY A 92 -5.99 22.82 3.57
C GLY A 92 -5.20 22.12 2.46
N ARG A 93 -3.87 22.01 2.59
CA ARG A 93 -2.99 21.42 1.56
C ARG A 93 -2.96 19.90 1.68
N GLU A 94 -2.95 19.24 0.52
CA GLU A 94 -2.61 17.82 0.43
C GLU A 94 -1.13 17.65 0.74
N ILE A 95 -0.80 16.80 1.71
CA ILE A 95 0.56 16.55 2.16
C ILE A 95 1.02 15.12 1.87
N TYR A 96 0.09 14.21 1.60
CA TYR A 96 0.36 12.84 1.19
C TYR A 96 -0.82 12.27 0.41
N SER A 97 -0.56 11.43 -0.59
CA SER A 97 -1.60 10.65 -1.27
C SER A 97 -1.06 9.41 -1.95
N ARG A 98 -1.92 8.39 -2.12
CA ARG A 98 -1.65 7.15 -2.87
C ARG A 98 -2.92 6.59 -3.46
N GLY A 99 -2.79 6.04 -4.69
CA GLY A 99 -3.75 5.13 -5.26
C GLY A 99 -3.52 3.70 -4.80
N PHE A 100 -4.59 2.91 -4.68
CA PHE A 100 -4.53 1.51 -4.25
C PHE A 100 -5.74 0.71 -4.76
N CYS A 101 -5.70 -0.61 -4.57
CA CYS A 101 -6.80 -1.52 -4.82
C CYS A 101 -7.12 -2.28 -3.54
N THR A 102 -8.35 -2.78 -3.41
CA THR A 102 -8.83 -3.49 -2.23
C THR A 102 -9.44 -4.83 -2.60
N LEU A 103 -9.43 -5.75 -1.64
CA LEU A 103 -10.10 -7.04 -1.80
C LEU A 103 -11.62 -6.88 -1.90
N PHE A 104 -12.18 -5.90 -1.18
CA PHE A 104 -13.61 -5.57 -1.29
C PHE A 104 -14.01 -5.25 -2.74
N ASN A 105 -13.22 -4.46 -3.47
CA ASN A 105 -13.54 -4.16 -4.87
C ASN A 105 -13.48 -5.37 -5.79
N GLU A 106 -12.56 -6.29 -5.53
CA GLU A 106 -12.50 -7.55 -6.28
C GLU A 106 -13.74 -8.39 -5.99
N TRP A 107 -14.08 -8.55 -4.70
CA TRP A 107 -15.28 -9.26 -4.28
C TRP A 107 -16.57 -8.65 -4.85
N GLN A 108 -16.68 -7.31 -4.95
CA GLN A 108 -17.85 -6.62 -5.54
C GLN A 108 -18.17 -7.09 -6.95
N SER A 109 -17.20 -7.60 -7.70
CA SER A 109 -17.37 -8.11 -9.06
C SER A 109 -17.83 -9.57 -9.11
N THR A 110 -17.97 -10.23 -7.96
CA THR A 110 -18.39 -11.63 -7.89
C THR A 110 -19.91 -11.78 -7.86
N PRO A 111 -20.47 -12.91 -8.31
CA PRO A 111 -21.90 -13.18 -8.20
C PRO A 111 -22.43 -13.16 -6.76
N GLU A 112 -21.60 -13.49 -5.76
CA GLU A 112 -21.99 -13.45 -4.35
C GLU A 112 -22.41 -12.05 -3.92
N ALA A 113 -21.72 -11.03 -4.39
CA ALA A 113 -21.98 -9.64 -4.02
C ALA A 113 -23.36 -9.13 -4.45
N ASP A 114 -24.03 -9.80 -5.41
CA ASP A 114 -25.40 -9.45 -5.82
C ASP A 114 -26.46 -9.80 -4.76
N SER A 115 -26.14 -10.74 -3.85
CA SER A 115 -27.10 -11.30 -2.87
C SER A 115 -26.64 -11.15 -1.42
N VAL A 116 -25.36 -10.94 -1.16
CA VAL A 116 -24.77 -10.86 0.17
C VAL A 116 -24.12 -9.50 0.39
N ARG A 117 -24.23 -8.97 1.61
CA ARG A 117 -23.40 -7.85 2.07
C ARG A 117 -22.24 -8.38 2.88
N ARG A 118 -21.02 -7.92 2.59
CA ARG A 118 -19.81 -8.26 3.34
C ARG A 118 -19.08 -7.02 3.84
N SER A 119 -18.22 -7.21 4.81
CA SER A 119 -17.24 -6.23 5.27
C SER A 119 -15.85 -6.86 5.30
N TYR A 120 -14.83 -6.06 4.95
CA TYR A 120 -13.43 -6.45 4.97
C TYR A 120 -12.66 -5.50 5.88
N PRO A 121 -11.87 -6.00 6.83
CA PRO A 121 -10.95 -5.20 7.59
C PRO A 121 -9.77 -4.80 6.70
N GLU A 122 -9.69 -3.53 6.38
CA GLU A 122 -8.69 -2.95 5.50
C GLU A 122 -7.86 -1.89 6.21
N SER A 123 -6.74 -1.51 5.64
CA SER A 123 -5.90 -0.44 6.18
C SER A 123 -5.16 0.31 5.09
N VAL A 124 -4.91 1.59 5.34
CA VAL A 124 -3.94 2.39 4.60
C VAL A 124 -2.88 2.92 5.53
N VAL A 125 -1.67 3.09 4.99
CA VAL A 125 -0.51 3.58 5.72
C VAL A 125 0.03 4.85 5.08
N PHE A 126 0.47 5.78 5.92
CA PHE A 126 1.08 7.03 5.51
C PHE A 126 2.08 7.50 6.56
N PRO A 127 3.01 8.43 6.25
CA PRO A 127 3.94 8.93 7.24
C PRO A 127 3.20 9.58 8.41
N TYR A 128 3.68 9.39 9.63
CA TYR A 128 3.04 9.89 10.85
C TYR A 128 3.02 11.43 10.87
N PRO A 129 1.84 12.08 10.83
CA PRO A 129 1.74 13.52 10.72
C PRO A 129 2.17 14.21 12.00
N LYS A 130 2.77 15.40 11.88
CA LYS A 130 3.18 16.25 13.01
C LYS A 130 2.06 17.16 13.52
N ARG A 131 0.99 17.33 12.75
CA ARG A 131 -0.11 18.24 13.04
C ARG A 131 -1.45 17.60 12.71
N PRO A 132 -2.56 18.09 13.29
CA PRO A 132 -3.89 17.64 12.95
C PRO A 132 -4.14 17.66 11.44
N CYS A 133 -4.61 16.56 10.91
CA CYS A 133 -4.87 16.37 9.50
C CYS A 133 -6.26 15.73 9.27
N ARG A 134 -6.59 15.51 8.03
CA ARG A 134 -7.80 14.80 7.62
C ARG A 134 -7.44 13.79 6.54
N ILE A 135 -7.86 12.53 6.71
CA ILE A 135 -7.86 11.55 5.66
C ILE A 135 -9.15 11.67 4.83
N GLU A 136 -9.01 11.55 3.53
CA GLU A 136 -10.12 11.44 2.59
C GLU A 136 -9.90 10.22 1.71
N ILE A 137 -10.92 9.37 1.57
CA ILE A 137 -10.89 8.17 0.71
C ILE A 137 -11.85 8.37 -0.45
N PHE A 138 -11.40 7.94 -1.62
CA PHE A 138 -12.10 8.10 -2.90
C PHE A 138 -12.18 6.77 -3.61
N THR A 139 -13.28 6.54 -4.31
CA THR A 139 -13.47 5.40 -5.21
C THR A 139 -13.62 5.89 -6.65
N ARG A 140 -13.08 5.13 -7.58
CA ARG A 140 -13.18 5.42 -9.02
C ARG A 140 -14.57 5.04 -9.51
N ASN A 141 -15.30 5.99 -10.08
CA ASN A 141 -16.60 5.74 -10.67
C ASN A 141 -16.51 5.11 -12.06
N GLY A 142 -17.63 4.68 -12.62
CA GLY A 142 -17.71 4.09 -13.96
C GLY A 142 -17.24 4.98 -15.13
N LYS A 143 -16.96 6.28 -14.88
CA LYS A 143 -16.36 7.21 -15.84
C LYS A 143 -14.87 7.40 -15.60
N GLY A 144 -14.26 6.59 -14.73
CA GLY A 144 -12.84 6.64 -14.40
C GLY A 144 -12.42 7.81 -13.50
N ARG A 145 -13.35 8.54 -12.89
CA ARG A 145 -13.08 9.68 -12.01
C ARG A 145 -13.19 9.29 -10.55
N PHE A 146 -12.30 9.79 -9.70
CA PHE A 146 -12.37 9.61 -8.26
C PHE A 146 -13.48 10.45 -7.63
N GLU A 147 -14.32 9.82 -6.84
CA GLU A 147 -15.39 10.42 -6.04
C GLU A 147 -15.11 10.17 -4.56
N LYS A 148 -15.19 11.22 -3.75
CA LYS A 148 -14.96 11.09 -2.31
C LYS A 148 -16.10 10.29 -1.67
N ARG A 149 -15.71 9.22 -0.94
CA ARG A 149 -16.62 8.34 -0.24
C ARG A 149 -16.57 8.49 1.28
N PHE A 150 -15.36 8.81 1.80
CA PHE A 150 -15.17 8.88 3.24
C PHE A 150 -14.24 10.03 3.64
N SER A 151 -14.39 10.52 4.87
CA SER A 151 -13.50 11.54 5.43
C SER A 151 -13.50 11.46 6.95
N GLN A 152 -12.29 11.45 7.55
CA GLN A 152 -12.09 11.41 8.99
C GLN A 152 -11.01 12.40 9.42
N ASN A 153 -11.27 13.18 10.47
CA ASN A 153 -10.24 14.01 11.10
C ASN A 153 -9.33 13.15 11.98
N ILE A 154 -8.04 13.47 11.96
CA ILE A 154 -6.99 12.80 12.71
C ILE A 154 -6.27 13.84 13.57
N ASP A 155 -6.21 13.57 14.85
CA ASP A 155 -5.34 14.27 15.80
C ASP A 155 -4.17 13.34 16.15
N PRO A 156 -2.93 13.65 15.72
CA PRO A 156 -1.78 12.79 15.94
C PRO A 156 -1.35 12.69 17.42
N ASP A 157 -1.83 13.59 18.28
CA ASP A 157 -1.56 13.58 19.71
C ASP A 157 -2.63 12.82 20.52
N SER A 158 -3.63 12.25 19.84
CA SER A 158 -4.70 11.50 20.49
C SER A 158 -4.16 10.30 21.28
N TYR A 159 -4.63 10.14 22.52
CA TYR A 159 -4.30 8.98 23.36
C TYR A 159 -5.00 7.69 22.91
N PHE A 160 -5.94 7.76 21.99
CA PHE A 160 -6.58 6.60 21.38
C PHE A 160 -5.74 5.96 20.25
N ILE A 161 -4.61 6.56 19.86
CA ILE A 161 -3.71 5.94 18.90
C ILE A 161 -2.98 4.77 19.57
N GLU A 162 -3.17 3.57 19.05
CA GLU A 162 -2.49 2.40 19.55
C GLU A 162 -0.98 2.51 19.25
N ARG A 163 -0.15 2.39 20.29
CA ARG A 163 1.29 2.41 20.18
C ARG A 163 1.83 1.02 19.87
N PHE A 164 2.79 0.96 18.97
CA PHE A 164 3.42 -0.30 18.59
C PHE A 164 4.10 -0.96 19.79
N THR A 165 3.85 -2.27 19.92
CA THR A 165 4.53 -3.13 20.91
C THR A 165 5.10 -4.34 20.17
N PRO A 166 6.43 -4.56 20.18
CA PRO A 166 7.05 -5.73 19.56
C PRO A 166 6.53 -7.03 20.18
N ARG A 167 6.10 -7.96 19.34
CA ARG A 167 5.57 -9.29 19.76
C ARG A 167 6.21 -10.45 19.01
N CYS A 168 6.86 -10.16 17.87
CA CYS A 168 7.45 -11.18 17.01
C CYS A 168 8.94 -10.97 16.84
N GLU A 169 9.67 -12.05 16.68
CA GLU A 169 11.07 -12.01 16.28
C GLU A 169 11.20 -11.70 14.79
N THR A 170 12.29 -11.05 14.43
CA THR A 170 12.55 -10.65 13.04
C THR A 170 13.95 -11.08 12.63
N PHE A 171 14.18 -11.28 11.33
CA PHE A 171 15.52 -11.55 10.80
C PHE A 171 15.67 -10.95 9.40
N GLU A 172 16.92 -10.66 9.05
CA GLU A 172 17.29 -10.19 7.72
C GLU A 172 17.52 -11.37 6.78
N VAL A 173 16.89 -11.33 5.60
CA VAL A 173 17.14 -12.28 4.49
C VAL A 173 18.13 -11.67 3.52
N MET A 174 17.95 -10.38 3.19
CA MET A 174 18.84 -9.61 2.34
C MET A 174 18.80 -8.13 2.76
N TYR A 175 19.97 -7.52 2.90
CA TYR A 175 20.09 -6.10 3.22
C TYR A 175 20.99 -5.38 2.23
N SER A 176 20.48 -4.35 1.59
CA SER A 176 21.18 -3.56 0.56
C SER A 176 21.32 -2.09 0.92
N GLY A 177 20.80 -1.66 2.07
CA GLY A 177 20.95 -0.29 2.54
C GLY A 177 19.71 0.32 3.22
N ASN A 178 19.73 1.62 3.40
CA ASN A 178 18.73 2.37 4.14
C ASN A 178 17.35 2.28 3.46
N SER A 179 16.31 1.95 4.21
CA SER A 179 14.91 1.80 3.78
C SER A 179 14.36 3.03 3.03
N ALA A 180 14.75 4.25 3.41
CA ALA A 180 14.33 5.46 2.70
C ALA A 180 14.80 5.53 1.22
N GLN A 181 15.71 4.64 0.80
CA GLN A 181 16.30 4.59 -0.55
C GLN A 181 16.18 3.20 -1.19
N ARG A 182 15.47 2.29 -0.57
CA ARG A 182 15.30 0.90 -1.01
C ARG A 182 13.82 0.56 -1.02
N VAL A 183 13.49 -0.51 -1.70
CA VAL A 183 12.20 -1.16 -1.60
C VAL A 183 12.32 -2.23 -0.53
N ASP A 184 11.51 -2.13 0.51
CA ASP A 184 11.51 -3.06 1.63
C ASP A 184 10.40 -4.10 1.47
N ILE A 185 10.81 -5.37 1.36
CA ILE A 185 9.92 -6.52 1.32
C ILE A 185 9.92 -7.18 2.70
N VAL A 186 8.74 -7.41 3.26
CA VAL A 186 8.56 -8.25 4.44
C VAL A 186 7.95 -9.59 4.06
N LEU A 187 8.53 -10.68 4.58
CA LEU A 187 8.02 -12.05 4.42
C LEU A 187 7.33 -12.49 5.70
N LEU A 188 6.10 -12.95 5.58
CA LEU A 188 5.28 -13.43 6.69
C LEU A 188 4.99 -14.93 6.54
N PRO A 189 5.01 -15.70 7.65
CA PRO A 189 4.73 -17.14 7.63
C PRO A 189 3.22 -17.40 7.62
N GLU A 190 2.80 -18.34 6.80
CA GLU A 190 1.44 -18.88 6.83
C GLU A 190 1.47 -20.40 6.95
N GLY A 191 0.89 -20.92 8.03
CA GLY A 191 0.82 -22.34 8.29
C GLY A 191 2.11 -22.99 8.79
N TYR A 192 3.09 -22.19 9.24
CA TYR A 192 4.28 -22.72 9.92
C TYR A 192 4.05 -22.73 11.43
N GLY A 193 4.04 -23.91 12.05
CA GLY A 193 3.92 -24.06 13.51
C GLY A 193 5.21 -23.70 14.24
N ALA A 194 5.14 -23.57 15.58
CA ALA A 194 6.24 -23.11 16.44
C ALA A 194 7.55 -23.89 16.23
N GLY A 195 7.51 -25.20 15.98
CA GLY A 195 8.69 -26.04 15.72
C GLY A 195 9.25 -25.95 14.29
N GLU A 196 8.70 -25.11 13.41
CA GLU A 196 9.03 -25.08 11.99
C GLU A 196 9.79 -23.83 11.54
N ARG A 197 10.36 -23.08 12.48
CA ARG A 197 11.14 -21.88 12.20
C ARG A 197 12.21 -22.08 11.13
N ALA A 198 13.01 -23.13 11.26
CA ALA A 198 14.09 -23.43 10.29
C ALA A 198 13.56 -23.67 8.87
N LYS A 199 12.36 -24.27 8.74
CA LYS A 199 11.70 -24.45 7.44
C LYS A 199 11.26 -23.12 6.85
N PHE A 200 10.69 -22.22 7.66
CA PHE A 200 10.32 -20.88 7.22
C PHE A 200 11.54 -20.07 6.81
N GLU A 201 12.62 -20.07 7.59
CA GLU A 201 13.86 -19.41 7.24
C GLU A 201 14.46 -19.92 5.91
N SER A 202 14.37 -21.24 5.66
CA SER A 202 14.77 -21.82 4.37
C SER A 202 13.87 -21.35 3.23
N ALA A 203 12.54 -21.31 3.46
CA ALA A 203 11.59 -20.80 2.46
C ALA A 203 11.82 -19.32 2.13
N CYS A 204 12.18 -18.49 3.12
CA CYS A 204 12.53 -17.10 2.89
C CYS A 204 13.76 -16.94 2.00
N ARG A 205 14.79 -17.76 2.22
CA ARG A 205 15.99 -17.76 1.36
C ARG A 205 15.69 -18.21 -0.04
N THR A 206 14.95 -19.32 -0.20
CA THR A 206 14.50 -19.81 -1.51
C THR A 206 13.68 -18.76 -2.25
N PHE A 207 12.75 -18.08 -1.56
CA PHE A 207 11.97 -16.99 -2.16
C PHE A 207 12.89 -15.87 -2.68
N ALA A 208 13.88 -15.43 -1.90
CA ALA A 208 14.77 -14.35 -2.30
C ALA A 208 15.64 -14.77 -3.50
N ASP A 209 16.22 -15.97 -3.47
CA ASP A 209 17.04 -16.52 -4.56
C ASP A 209 16.24 -16.59 -5.87
N GLU A 210 14.99 -17.06 -5.79
CA GLU A 210 14.12 -17.22 -6.95
C GLU A 210 13.61 -15.86 -7.45
N PHE A 211 13.12 -14.98 -6.57
CA PHE A 211 12.61 -13.66 -6.91
C PHE A 211 13.66 -12.82 -7.63
N PHE A 212 14.91 -12.83 -7.13
CA PHE A 212 16.02 -12.10 -7.74
C PHE A 212 16.74 -12.87 -8.86
N SER A 213 16.25 -14.02 -9.28
CA SER A 213 16.74 -14.69 -10.49
C SER A 213 16.11 -14.14 -11.78
N TYR A 214 14.96 -13.50 -11.70
CA TYR A 214 14.19 -13.01 -12.85
C TYR A 214 14.37 -11.51 -13.09
N SER A 215 14.44 -11.12 -14.37
CA SER A 215 14.38 -9.72 -14.79
C SER A 215 12.95 -9.16 -14.57
N PRO A 216 12.79 -7.91 -14.13
CA PRO A 216 13.80 -6.86 -13.91
C PRO A 216 14.39 -6.85 -12.48
N TYR A 217 14.02 -7.80 -11.61
CA TYR A 217 14.45 -7.82 -10.20
C TYR A 217 15.93 -8.16 -10.07
N LYS A 218 16.43 -9.07 -10.91
CA LYS A 218 17.82 -9.51 -10.92
C LYS A 218 18.80 -8.33 -11.06
N GLU A 219 18.57 -7.48 -12.03
CA GLU A 219 19.43 -6.31 -12.32
C GLU A 219 19.30 -5.21 -11.25
N ASN A 220 18.22 -5.24 -10.51
CA ASN A 220 17.88 -4.25 -9.50
C ASN A 220 17.97 -4.79 -8.07
N ALA A 221 18.51 -5.98 -7.85
CA ALA A 221 18.55 -6.63 -6.51
C ALA A 221 19.14 -5.71 -5.42
N ALA A 222 20.19 -4.94 -5.74
CA ALA A 222 20.77 -3.96 -4.82
C ALA A 222 19.84 -2.80 -4.41
N ARG A 223 18.64 -2.71 -4.97
CA ARG A 223 17.62 -1.69 -4.61
C ARG A 223 16.59 -2.23 -3.61
N PHE A 224 16.72 -3.48 -3.17
CA PHE A 224 15.78 -4.13 -2.28
C PHE A 224 16.41 -4.51 -0.95
N ASN A 225 15.61 -4.45 0.09
CA ASN A 225 15.83 -5.17 1.35
C ASN A 225 14.75 -6.23 1.48
N VAL A 226 15.09 -7.39 2.04
CA VAL A 226 14.13 -8.44 2.36
C VAL A 226 14.31 -8.82 3.82
N ARG A 227 13.25 -8.70 4.60
CA ARG A 227 13.21 -9.07 6.01
C ARG A 227 12.07 -10.05 6.23
N ALA A 228 12.13 -10.80 7.30
CA ALA A 228 11.09 -11.71 7.68
C ALA A 228 10.68 -11.50 9.14
N VAL A 229 9.41 -11.76 9.40
CA VAL A 229 8.84 -11.75 10.75
C VAL A 229 8.47 -13.18 11.10
N TRP A 230 8.93 -13.67 12.26
CA TRP A 230 8.55 -14.97 12.76
C TRP A 230 7.31 -14.87 13.63
N ALA A 231 6.17 -15.26 13.07
CA ALA A 231 4.87 -15.36 13.76
C ALA A 231 4.33 -16.77 13.54
N PRO A 232 4.57 -17.73 14.46
CA PRO A 232 4.14 -19.11 14.27
C PRO A 232 2.62 -19.22 14.30
N SER A 233 2.09 -20.12 13.47
CA SER A 233 0.70 -20.53 13.46
C SER A 233 0.42 -21.54 14.58
N ASP A 234 -0.78 -21.53 15.12
CA ASP A 234 -1.22 -22.58 16.06
C ASP A 234 -1.33 -23.94 15.36
N ASP A 235 -1.89 -23.93 14.14
CA ASP A 235 -1.98 -25.11 13.27
C ASP A 235 -0.97 -25.06 12.13
N SER A 236 -0.42 -26.23 11.80
CA SER A 236 0.45 -26.38 10.62
C SER A 236 -0.37 -26.66 9.37
N GLY A 237 0.02 -26.03 8.25
CA GLY A 237 -0.70 -26.12 6.97
C GLY A 237 -1.67 -24.95 6.77
N VAL A 238 -2.52 -25.05 5.76
CA VAL A 238 -3.43 -23.97 5.33
C VAL A 238 -4.89 -24.42 5.36
N THR A 239 -5.81 -23.45 5.42
CA THR A 239 -7.25 -23.69 5.35
C THR A 239 -7.66 -23.99 3.91
N ILE A 240 -8.38 -25.11 3.70
CA ILE A 240 -8.92 -25.58 2.41
C ILE A 240 -10.39 -25.95 2.61
N PRO A 241 -11.32 -24.99 2.53
CA PRO A 241 -12.74 -25.24 2.82
C PRO A 241 -13.37 -26.35 2.01
N GLY A 242 -13.07 -26.45 0.71
CA GLY A 242 -13.59 -27.51 -0.16
C GLY A 242 -13.19 -28.94 0.25
N GLU A 243 -12.12 -29.09 1.05
CA GLU A 243 -11.68 -30.35 1.64
C GLU A 243 -12.11 -30.50 3.11
N ASN A 244 -12.89 -29.59 3.64
CA ASN A 244 -13.25 -29.48 5.05
C ASN A 244 -12.03 -29.44 5.99
N VAL A 245 -10.95 -28.78 5.53
CA VAL A 245 -9.72 -28.54 6.30
C VAL A 245 -9.73 -27.10 6.80
N TRP A 246 -9.77 -26.95 8.11
CA TRP A 246 -9.76 -25.65 8.79
C TRP A 246 -8.54 -25.54 9.68
N ARG A 247 -7.78 -24.44 9.60
CA ARG A 247 -6.52 -24.22 10.33
C ARG A 247 -6.51 -22.83 10.97
N ASN A 248 -6.09 -22.77 12.22
CA ASN A 248 -5.81 -21.51 12.89
C ASN A 248 -4.36 -21.09 12.58
N THR A 249 -4.21 -20.27 11.56
CA THR A 249 -2.89 -19.88 11.04
C THR A 249 -2.56 -18.41 11.33
N ALA A 250 -1.29 -18.02 11.22
CA ALA A 250 -0.82 -16.70 11.58
C ALA A 250 -1.49 -15.59 10.77
N CYS A 251 -1.57 -15.74 9.44
CA CYS A 251 -2.20 -14.76 8.56
C CYS A 251 -3.70 -15.01 8.34
N GLY A 252 -4.19 -16.23 8.63
CA GLY A 252 -5.58 -16.61 8.37
C GLY A 252 -5.91 -16.71 6.88
N ALA A 253 -4.94 -17.12 6.05
CA ALA A 253 -5.18 -17.31 4.63
C ALA A 253 -6.05 -18.55 4.36
N SER A 254 -6.95 -18.44 3.40
CA SER A 254 -7.85 -19.53 3.00
C SER A 254 -7.86 -19.68 1.49
N PHE A 255 -7.80 -20.93 1.01
CA PHE A 255 -8.18 -21.27 -0.34
C PHE A 255 -9.70 -21.11 -0.53
N TYR A 256 -10.18 -21.31 -1.74
CA TYR A 256 -11.59 -21.09 -2.13
C TYR A 256 -12.10 -19.67 -1.93
N THR A 257 -11.21 -18.69 -1.90
CA THR A 257 -11.63 -17.27 -1.91
C THR A 257 -12.37 -16.98 -3.21
N PHE A 258 -13.55 -16.35 -3.08
CA PHE A 258 -14.47 -16.05 -4.20
C PHE A 258 -14.88 -17.28 -5.01
N ASP A 259 -15.07 -18.42 -4.32
CA ASP A 259 -15.46 -19.71 -4.90
C ASP A 259 -14.46 -20.25 -5.94
N SER A 260 -13.19 -19.85 -5.83
CA SER A 260 -12.11 -20.34 -6.69
C SER A 260 -11.16 -21.24 -5.90
N GLU A 261 -11.12 -22.53 -6.26
CA GLU A 261 -10.31 -23.55 -5.59
C GLU A 261 -8.84 -23.15 -5.41
N ARG A 262 -8.25 -22.53 -6.43
CA ARG A 262 -6.84 -22.13 -6.45
C ARG A 262 -6.55 -20.79 -5.77
N TYR A 263 -7.58 -20.03 -5.41
CA TYR A 263 -7.40 -18.67 -4.97
C TYR A 263 -7.26 -18.63 -3.45
N GLN A 264 -6.03 -18.49 -3.00
CA GLN A 264 -5.71 -18.32 -1.58
C GLN A 264 -5.49 -16.85 -1.27
N MET A 265 -6.28 -16.31 -0.33
CA MET A 265 -6.17 -14.91 0.09
C MET A 265 -6.20 -14.79 1.61
N VAL A 266 -5.58 -13.73 2.09
CA VAL A 266 -5.77 -13.21 3.45
C VAL A 266 -6.88 -12.17 3.36
N THR A 267 -7.91 -12.29 4.15
CA THR A 267 -9.03 -11.33 4.18
C THR A 267 -8.89 -10.28 5.28
N ASP A 268 -8.08 -10.56 6.30
CA ASP A 268 -7.83 -9.65 7.43
C ASP A 268 -6.49 -8.91 7.22
N PHE A 269 -6.56 -7.77 6.53
CA PHE A 269 -5.39 -6.93 6.27
C PHE A 269 -4.87 -6.21 7.51
N GLN A 270 -5.71 -5.98 8.51
CA GLN A 270 -5.29 -5.36 9.77
C GLN A 270 -4.36 -6.31 10.54
N ARG A 271 -4.75 -7.57 10.67
CA ARG A 271 -3.92 -8.63 11.27
C ARG A 271 -2.60 -8.84 10.53
N LEU A 272 -2.67 -8.82 9.20
CA LEU A 272 -1.47 -8.95 8.34
C LEU A 272 -0.46 -7.82 8.63
N ARG A 273 -0.95 -6.58 8.74
CA ARG A 273 -0.11 -5.41 9.02
C ARG A 273 0.38 -5.37 10.46
N ASP A 274 -0.36 -5.90 11.43
CA ASP A 274 0.11 -6.03 12.81
C ASP A 274 1.41 -6.85 12.89
N MET A 275 1.55 -7.88 12.04
CA MET A 275 2.80 -8.64 11.92
C MET A 275 3.86 -7.87 11.13
N ALA A 276 3.50 -7.31 9.97
CA ALA A 276 4.44 -6.61 9.10
C ALA A 276 5.11 -5.41 9.78
N ALA A 277 4.42 -4.72 10.68
CA ALA A 277 4.90 -3.53 11.41
C ALA A 277 6.19 -3.75 12.23
N HIS A 278 6.62 -5.01 12.43
CA HIS A 278 7.85 -5.34 13.16
C HIS A 278 9.12 -4.98 12.40
N VAL A 279 9.04 -4.72 11.09
CA VAL A 279 10.14 -4.31 10.22
C VAL A 279 9.69 -3.19 9.28
N PRO A 280 10.61 -2.40 8.71
CA PRO A 280 10.26 -1.53 7.58
C PRO A 280 9.73 -2.35 6.42
N TYR A 281 8.63 -1.92 5.77
CA TYR A 281 8.06 -2.59 4.61
C TYR A 281 7.35 -1.64 3.65
N ASP A 282 7.50 -1.90 2.35
CA ASP A 282 6.70 -1.38 1.26
C ASP A 282 5.73 -2.45 0.74
N TYR A 283 6.20 -3.70 0.70
CA TYR A 283 5.46 -4.86 0.20
C TYR A 283 5.46 -6.01 1.20
N ILE A 284 4.31 -6.66 1.32
CA ILE A 284 4.11 -7.82 2.19
C ILE A 284 3.94 -9.05 1.29
N TYR A 285 4.77 -10.06 1.52
CA TYR A 285 4.62 -11.39 0.91
C TYR A 285 4.33 -12.42 1.99
N VAL A 286 3.29 -13.22 1.76
CA VAL A 286 2.90 -14.30 2.64
C VAL A 286 3.41 -15.60 2.06
N LEU A 287 4.31 -16.28 2.78
CA LEU A 287 4.84 -17.57 2.37
C LEU A 287 4.00 -18.67 2.99
N SER A 288 3.12 -19.26 2.19
CA SER A 288 2.22 -20.32 2.63
C SER A 288 2.91 -21.69 2.63
N LYS A 289 2.78 -22.40 3.74
CA LYS A 289 3.17 -23.80 3.84
C LYS A 289 2.10 -24.67 3.19
N ILE A 290 2.12 -24.75 1.87
CA ILE A 290 1.24 -25.64 1.13
C ILE A 290 1.87 -27.05 1.21
N GLY A 291 1.18 -28.00 1.78
CA GLY A 291 1.66 -29.38 1.96
C GLY A 291 1.78 -30.07 0.61
N ARG A 292 1.41 -30.57 -0.22
CA ARG A 292 1.64 -30.96 -1.62
C ARG A 292 0.88 -29.99 -2.51
N ALA A 293 1.55 -29.41 -3.50
CA ALA A 293 0.84 -28.73 -4.57
C ALA A 293 -0.11 -29.75 -5.23
N HIS A 294 -1.40 -29.56 -5.09
CA HIS A 294 -2.33 -30.21 -5.99
C HIS A 294 -2.16 -29.54 -7.35
N VAL A 295 -1.47 -30.26 -8.25
CA VAL A 295 -1.30 -29.88 -9.66
C VAL A 295 -2.56 -30.24 -10.43
#